data_f0704168b1ff9112415d6f35cff22718
#
_entry.id   f0704168b1ff9112415d6f35cff22718
#
_cell.length_a   1.000
_cell.length_b   1.000
_cell.length_c   1.000
_cell.angle_alpha   90.00
_cell.angle_beta   90.00
_cell.angle_gamma   90.00
#
_symmetry.space_group_name_H-M   'P 1'
#
loop_
_entity.id
_entity.type
_entity.pdbx_description
1 polymer ?
#
loop_
_entity_poly.entity_id
_entity_poly.type
_entity_poly.pdbx_seq_one_letter_code
_entity_poly.pdbx_strand_id
1 'polypeptide(L)'
;MKKYISNIEISTNQGTNAQIWENIFSQKEWGKYPSENLIRFIAKNFYNVKDRSKINILELGLGTGANLWFCAKEGFSVSGIEWSKTGVERFKQRLENENLSHHIQEIKIGDYEQKLDEFEDESFDAWIDGYSLAYNDFKKTKIIIEKAIKKLKKNGKFFSITPSFNNEGFIKDEKLPYHTCKPTHGSDAFTGIIRYCDEKDIKQLYQGEN
;
A
#
# COMPACT_ATOMS: atom_id res chain seq x y z
N MET A 1 1.95 21.07 -25.81
CA MET A 1 2.02 20.10 -24.69
C MET A 1 3.36 19.36 -24.79
N LYS A 2 4.43 19.94 -24.24
CA LYS A 2 5.82 19.43 -24.35
C LYS A 2 6.52 19.57 -23.00
N LYS A 3 7.20 18.50 -22.60
CA LYS A 3 8.29 18.44 -21.61
C LYS A 3 7.91 18.64 -20.14
N TYR A 4 7.51 17.55 -19.48
CA TYR A 4 7.84 17.32 -18.08
C TYR A 4 8.39 15.90 -17.92
N ILE A 5 9.40 15.56 -18.70
CA ILE A 5 10.30 14.44 -18.44
C ILE A 5 11.70 15.04 -18.56
N SER A 6 12.13 15.74 -17.53
CA SER A 6 13.52 16.18 -17.42
C SER A 6 14.34 15.00 -16.88
N ASN A 7 15.28 14.55 -17.72
CA ASN A 7 16.52 13.85 -17.42
C ASN A 7 16.75 13.45 -15.97
N ILE A 8 16.11 12.36 -15.54
CA ILE A 8 16.59 11.58 -14.42
C ILE A 8 17.50 10.54 -15.05
N GLU A 9 18.79 10.61 -14.78
CA GLU A 9 19.67 9.46 -14.92
C GLU A 9 19.12 8.39 -13.97
N ILE A 10 18.23 7.54 -14.51
CA ILE A 10 17.76 6.36 -13.82
C ILE A 10 18.95 5.42 -13.85
N SER A 11 19.79 5.51 -12.83
CA SER A 11 20.71 4.44 -12.51
C SER A 11 19.83 3.18 -12.48
N THR A 12 20.16 2.19 -13.28
CA THR A 12 19.46 0.90 -13.34
C THR A 12 19.28 0.41 -11.91
N ASN A 13 18.05 0.51 -11.38
CA ASN A 13 17.74 0.15 -10.01
C ASN A 13 18.01 -1.35 -9.81
N GLN A 14 19.25 -1.68 -9.50
CA GLN A 14 19.67 -3.01 -9.05
C GLN A 14 19.47 -3.04 -7.54
N GLY A 15 18.48 -3.82 -7.09
CA GLY A 15 18.19 -3.93 -5.65
C GLY A 15 16.88 -4.67 -5.40
N THR A 16 16.61 -4.95 -4.15
CA THR A 16 15.30 -5.45 -3.72
C THR A 16 14.23 -4.36 -3.88
N ASN A 17 12.96 -4.75 -3.98
CA ASN A 17 11.87 -3.77 -4.02
C ASN A 17 11.93 -2.77 -2.87
N ALA A 18 12.29 -3.21 -1.66
CA ALA A 18 12.45 -2.34 -0.50
C ALA A 18 13.52 -1.25 -0.72
N GLN A 19 14.68 -1.61 -1.29
CA GLN A 19 15.75 -0.65 -1.60
C GLN A 19 15.34 0.32 -2.71
N ILE A 20 14.61 -0.16 -3.71
CA ILE A 20 14.10 0.66 -4.81
C ILE A 20 13.12 1.70 -4.26
N TRP A 21 12.18 1.32 -3.40
CA TRP A 21 11.21 2.23 -2.83
C TRP A 21 11.82 3.22 -1.84
N GLU A 22 12.80 2.81 -1.01
CA GLU A 22 13.57 3.74 -0.19
C GLU A 22 14.26 4.81 -1.05
N ASN A 23 14.89 4.40 -2.16
CA ASN A 23 15.53 5.33 -3.08
C ASN A 23 14.52 6.28 -3.75
N ILE A 24 13.35 5.76 -4.20
CA ILE A 24 12.29 6.58 -4.79
C ILE A 24 11.83 7.64 -3.80
N PHE A 25 11.51 7.26 -2.57
CA PHE A 25 11.02 8.20 -1.57
C PHE A 25 12.09 9.15 -1.05
N SER A 26 13.39 8.82 -1.12
CA SER A 26 14.46 9.75 -0.76
C SER A 26 14.69 10.84 -1.80
N GLN A 27 14.45 10.54 -3.10
CA GLN A 27 14.80 11.45 -4.19
C GLN A 27 13.66 12.35 -4.68
N LYS A 28 12.41 11.94 -4.54
CA LYS A 28 11.27 12.69 -5.07
C LYS A 28 10.05 12.70 -4.16
N GLU A 29 9.21 13.70 -4.32
CA GLU A 29 7.87 13.67 -3.73
C GLU A 29 7.02 12.59 -4.40
N TRP A 30 6.23 11.89 -3.59
CA TRP A 30 5.24 10.92 -4.05
C TRP A 30 3.82 11.50 -3.92
N GLY A 31 2.82 10.79 -4.44
CA GLY A 31 1.43 11.26 -4.43
C GLY A 31 0.96 11.73 -3.04
N LYS A 32 0.31 12.91 -3.01
CA LYS A 32 -0.13 13.55 -1.75
C LYS A 32 -1.53 13.18 -1.32
N TYR A 33 -2.34 12.64 -2.22
CA TYR A 33 -3.78 12.44 -2.01
C TYR A 33 -4.17 10.99 -2.31
N PRO A 34 -5.19 10.46 -1.61
CA PRO A 34 -5.72 9.14 -1.87
C PRO A 34 -6.45 9.08 -3.21
N SER A 35 -6.64 7.86 -3.72
CA SER A 35 -7.51 7.64 -4.86
C SER A 35 -8.98 7.90 -4.49
N GLU A 36 -9.80 8.30 -5.47
CA GLU A 36 -11.24 8.48 -5.27
C GLU A 36 -11.90 7.19 -4.76
N ASN A 37 -11.45 6.03 -5.23
CA ASN A 37 -11.98 4.73 -4.82
C ASN A 37 -11.77 4.50 -3.31
N LEU A 38 -10.61 4.85 -2.77
CA LEU A 38 -10.36 4.76 -1.33
C LEU A 38 -11.26 5.73 -0.55
N ILE A 39 -11.38 6.98 -1.00
CA ILE A 39 -12.27 7.97 -0.35
C ILE A 39 -13.70 7.42 -0.28
N ARG A 40 -14.22 6.87 -1.39
CA ARG A 40 -15.54 6.25 -1.46
C ARG A 40 -15.67 5.05 -0.52
N PHE A 41 -14.64 4.20 -0.44
CA PHE A 41 -14.61 3.06 0.48
C PHE A 41 -14.71 3.51 1.94
N ILE A 42 -13.90 4.45 2.37
CA ILE A 42 -13.90 4.99 3.74
C ILE A 42 -15.24 5.67 4.04
N ALA A 43 -15.73 6.52 3.15
CA ALA A 43 -16.99 7.23 3.33
C ALA A 43 -18.18 6.27 3.48
N LYS A 44 -18.30 5.29 2.59
CA LYS A 44 -19.39 4.31 2.60
C LYS A 44 -19.44 3.49 3.88
N ASN A 45 -18.28 3.11 4.42
CA ASN A 45 -18.22 2.16 5.52
C ASN A 45 -18.14 2.83 6.90
N PHE A 46 -17.56 4.05 7.00
CA PHE A 46 -17.18 4.60 8.30
C PHE A 46 -17.62 6.04 8.57
N TYR A 47 -18.17 6.80 7.60
CA TYR A 47 -18.55 8.20 7.88
C TYR A 47 -19.70 8.36 8.86
N ASN A 48 -20.59 7.37 8.92
CA ASN A 48 -21.79 7.42 9.79
C ASN A 48 -21.54 6.84 11.19
N VAL A 49 -20.30 6.49 11.55
CA VAL A 49 -19.99 6.03 12.91
C VAL A 49 -20.08 7.18 13.90
N LYS A 50 -20.49 6.89 15.13
CA LYS A 50 -20.69 7.90 16.18
C LYS A 50 -19.36 8.59 16.58
N ASP A 51 -18.27 7.86 16.56
CA ASP A 51 -16.94 8.32 16.99
C ASP A 51 -15.87 7.71 16.08
N ARG A 52 -15.37 8.52 15.15
CA ARG A 52 -14.38 8.09 14.17
C ARG A 52 -13.01 7.75 14.79
N SER A 53 -12.69 8.36 15.93
CA SER A 53 -11.39 8.09 16.60
C SER A 53 -11.28 6.66 17.14
N LYS A 54 -12.40 5.94 17.27
CA LYS A 54 -12.44 4.53 17.67
C LYS A 54 -12.32 3.56 16.51
N ILE A 55 -12.34 4.03 15.28
CA ILE A 55 -12.12 3.22 14.08
C ILE A 55 -10.63 3.22 13.78
N ASN A 56 -10.02 2.05 13.81
CA ASN A 56 -8.61 1.86 13.56
C ASN A 56 -8.38 1.27 12.15
N ILE A 57 -7.64 1.99 11.32
CA ILE A 57 -7.37 1.64 9.91
C ILE A 57 -5.89 1.31 9.75
N LEU A 58 -5.59 0.10 9.27
CA LEU A 58 -4.23 -0.34 8.96
C LEU A 58 -3.95 -0.15 7.46
N GLU A 59 -2.80 0.41 7.09
CA GLU A 59 -2.32 0.40 5.71
C GLU A 59 -1.10 -0.51 5.53
N LEU A 60 -1.17 -1.37 4.52
CA LEU A 60 -0.06 -2.18 4.05
C LEU A 60 0.67 -1.40 2.95
N GLY A 61 1.89 -0.92 3.27
CA GLY A 61 2.67 -0.09 2.36
C GLY A 61 2.17 1.36 2.30
N LEU A 62 2.25 2.03 3.44
CA LEU A 62 1.75 3.41 3.54
C LEU A 62 2.53 4.42 2.66
N GLY A 63 3.74 4.07 2.19
CA GLY A 63 4.58 4.98 1.43
C GLY A 63 4.85 6.28 2.17
N THR A 64 4.56 7.41 1.53
CA THR A 64 4.61 8.74 2.15
C THR A 64 3.28 9.15 2.82
N GLY A 65 2.33 8.21 2.93
CA GLY A 65 1.16 8.31 3.78
C GLY A 65 -0.04 9.06 3.21
N ALA A 66 -0.23 9.11 1.90
CA ALA A 66 -1.37 9.81 1.29
C ALA A 66 -2.74 9.32 1.81
N ASN A 67 -2.88 8.00 1.93
CA ASN A 67 -4.12 7.35 2.35
C ASN A 67 -4.36 7.51 3.87
N LEU A 68 -3.33 7.23 4.69
CA LEU A 68 -3.45 7.38 6.15
C LEU A 68 -3.57 8.83 6.58
N TRP A 69 -2.93 9.77 5.87
CA TRP A 69 -3.15 11.19 6.10
C TRP A 69 -4.63 11.57 5.91
N PHE A 70 -5.26 11.10 4.84
CA PHE A 70 -6.69 11.33 4.61
C PHE A 70 -7.53 10.73 5.74
N CYS A 71 -7.26 9.49 6.14
CA CYS A 71 -7.97 8.85 7.23
C CYS A 71 -7.81 9.63 8.56
N ALA A 72 -6.59 10.06 8.89
CA ALA A 72 -6.32 10.88 10.08
C ALA A 72 -7.05 12.23 10.01
N LYS A 73 -7.06 12.88 8.85
CA LYS A 73 -7.77 14.16 8.64
C LYS A 73 -9.29 14.03 8.80
N GLU A 74 -9.83 12.86 8.47
CA GLU A 74 -11.26 12.54 8.69
C GLU A 74 -11.56 12.09 10.14
N GLY A 75 -10.54 12.05 11.02
CA GLY A 75 -10.70 11.77 12.45
C GLY A 75 -10.54 10.28 12.82
N PHE A 76 -10.07 9.43 11.92
CA PHE A 76 -9.83 8.01 12.19
C PHE A 76 -8.47 7.78 12.85
N SER A 77 -8.35 6.73 13.67
CA SER A 77 -7.07 6.20 14.13
C SER A 77 -6.38 5.43 13.03
N VAL A 78 -5.06 5.59 12.90
CA VAL A 78 -4.29 5.03 11.78
C VAL A 78 -3.08 4.26 12.24
N SER A 79 -2.83 3.13 11.60
CA SER A 79 -1.66 2.28 11.77
C SER A 79 -1.12 1.88 10.40
N GLY A 80 0.14 1.52 10.32
CA GLY A 80 0.70 1.14 9.02
C GLY A 80 1.99 0.35 9.09
N ILE A 81 2.30 -0.32 7.99
CA ILE A 81 3.57 -0.99 7.76
C ILE A 81 4.20 -0.40 6.50
N GLU A 82 5.49 -0.14 6.51
CA GLU A 82 6.22 0.36 5.36
C GLU A 82 7.67 -0.15 5.36
N TRP A 83 8.23 -0.44 4.20
CA TRP A 83 9.65 -0.79 4.06
C TRP A 83 10.56 0.41 4.21
N SER A 84 10.14 1.54 3.64
CA SER A 84 10.95 2.74 3.56
C SER A 84 10.91 3.56 4.84
N LYS A 85 12.07 3.74 5.43
CA LYS A 85 12.23 4.64 6.57
C LYS A 85 11.92 6.09 6.18
N THR A 86 12.41 6.53 5.01
CA THR A 86 12.14 7.87 4.48
C THR A 86 10.65 8.09 4.22
N GLY A 87 9.94 7.09 3.71
CA GLY A 87 8.49 7.17 3.53
C GLY A 87 7.78 7.43 4.86
N VAL A 88 8.10 6.65 5.89
CA VAL A 88 7.54 6.80 7.23
C VAL A 88 7.86 8.17 7.85
N GLU A 89 9.10 8.64 7.71
CA GLU A 89 9.52 9.95 8.22
C GLU A 89 8.72 11.09 7.57
N ARG A 90 8.54 11.05 6.24
CA ARG A 90 7.73 12.02 5.50
C ARG A 90 6.25 11.99 5.91
N PHE A 91 5.69 10.81 6.10
CA PHE A 91 4.33 10.65 6.61
C PHE A 91 4.18 11.30 7.99
N LYS A 92 5.04 10.94 8.94
CA LYS A 92 5.00 11.51 10.31
C LYS A 92 5.16 13.02 10.31
N GLN A 93 6.10 13.54 9.55
CA GLN A 93 6.33 14.99 9.42
C GLN A 93 5.10 15.71 8.86
N ARG A 94 4.41 15.12 7.87
CA ARG A 94 3.17 15.68 7.34
C ARG A 94 2.07 15.77 8.39
N LEU A 95 1.87 14.69 9.15
CA LEU A 95 0.85 14.69 10.21
C LEU A 95 1.20 15.67 11.35
N GLU A 96 2.47 15.80 11.69
CA GLU A 96 2.93 16.77 12.67
C GLU A 96 2.65 18.19 12.22
N ASN A 97 3.01 18.55 10.99
CA ASN A 97 2.79 19.88 10.41
C ASN A 97 1.30 20.26 10.35
N GLU A 98 0.41 19.28 10.26
CA GLU A 98 -1.05 19.48 10.23
C GLU A 98 -1.73 19.24 11.59
N ASN A 99 -0.98 19.01 12.68
CA ASN A 99 -1.48 18.69 14.02
C ASN A 99 -2.35 17.41 14.08
N LEU A 100 -2.03 16.41 13.26
CA LEU A 100 -2.76 15.15 13.13
C LEU A 100 -2.02 13.95 13.76
N SER A 101 -0.83 14.16 14.36
CA SER A 101 0.00 13.06 14.91
C SER A 101 -0.70 12.25 16.00
N HIS A 102 -1.68 12.83 16.70
CA HIS A 102 -2.46 12.15 17.73
C HIS A 102 -3.38 11.05 17.19
N HIS A 103 -3.60 10.99 15.88
CA HIS A 103 -4.33 9.90 15.23
C HIS A 103 -3.46 8.67 14.95
N ILE A 104 -2.12 8.80 14.98
CA ILE A 104 -1.21 7.67 14.77
C ILE A 104 -1.26 6.77 16.00
N GLN A 105 -1.63 5.50 15.79
CA GLN A 105 -1.56 4.47 16.83
C GLN A 105 -0.21 3.75 16.74
N GLU A 106 0.09 3.12 15.62
CA GLU A 106 1.34 2.38 15.47
C GLU A 106 1.82 2.34 14.02
N ILE A 107 3.10 2.66 13.78
CA ILE A 107 3.76 2.54 12.48
C ILE A 107 4.97 1.63 12.61
N LYS A 108 4.99 0.56 11.83
CA LYS A 108 6.07 -0.42 11.78
C LYS A 108 6.87 -0.29 10.50
N ILE A 109 8.21 -0.38 10.63
CA ILE A 109 9.11 -0.39 9.48
C ILE A 109 9.59 -1.82 9.25
N GLY A 110 9.36 -2.35 8.05
CA GLY A 110 9.80 -3.69 7.67
C GLY A 110 8.86 -4.43 6.74
N ASP A 111 9.12 -5.72 6.62
CA ASP A 111 8.34 -6.61 5.75
C ASP A 111 6.96 -6.92 6.36
N TYR A 112 5.92 -6.91 5.53
CA TYR A 112 4.53 -7.11 5.96
C TYR A 112 4.32 -8.45 6.64
N GLU A 113 4.92 -9.52 6.10
CA GLU A 113 4.75 -10.87 6.63
C GLU A 113 5.22 -10.99 8.08
N GLN A 114 6.32 -10.30 8.41
CA GLN A 114 6.87 -10.28 9.76
C GLN A 114 6.14 -9.25 10.64
N LYS A 115 5.89 -8.06 10.11
CA LYS A 115 5.34 -6.95 10.91
C LYS A 115 3.87 -7.10 11.23
N LEU A 116 3.10 -7.86 10.44
CA LEU A 116 1.73 -8.21 10.78
C LEU A 116 1.64 -9.06 12.06
N ASP A 117 2.62 -9.94 12.32
CA ASP A 117 2.63 -10.77 13.52
C ASP A 117 2.83 -9.96 14.83
N GLU A 118 3.31 -8.73 14.72
CA GLU A 118 3.50 -7.82 15.85
C GLU A 118 2.24 -7.02 16.24
N PHE A 119 1.15 -7.13 15.48
CA PHE A 119 -0.15 -6.55 15.83
C PHE A 119 -1.06 -7.60 16.46
N GLU A 120 -1.93 -7.14 17.36
CA GLU A 120 -2.96 -7.99 17.95
C GLU A 120 -3.99 -8.43 16.90
N ASP A 121 -4.49 -9.66 17.02
CA ASP A 121 -5.58 -10.13 16.18
C ASP A 121 -6.87 -9.34 16.50
N GLU A 122 -7.78 -9.24 15.54
CA GLU A 122 -9.07 -8.55 15.67
C GLU A 122 -8.96 -7.10 16.19
N SER A 123 -7.88 -6.38 15.84
CA SER A 123 -7.60 -5.02 16.33
C SER A 123 -8.00 -3.90 15.35
N PHE A 124 -8.23 -4.23 14.07
CA PHE A 124 -8.52 -3.23 13.03
C PHE A 124 -9.94 -3.32 12.50
N ASP A 125 -10.55 -2.16 12.28
CA ASP A 125 -11.86 -2.05 11.62
C ASP A 125 -11.74 -2.16 10.11
N ALA A 126 -10.59 -1.74 9.56
CA ALA A 126 -10.23 -1.97 8.18
C ALA A 126 -8.71 -2.12 7.99
N TRP A 127 -8.33 -2.84 6.91
CA TRP A 127 -7.02 -2.64 6.30
C TRP A 127 -7.15 -2.20 4.84
N ILE A 128 -6.17 -1.43 4.39
CA ILE A 128 -6.11 -0.88 3.05
C ILE A 128 -4.76 -1.18 2.41
N ASP A 129 -4.77 -1.34 1.09
CA ASP A 129 -3.61 -1.50 0.24
C ASP A 129 -3.79 -0.70 -1.05
N GLY A 130 -2.89 0.25 -1.27
CA GLY A 130 -2.86 1.06 -2.47
C GLY A 130 -1.72 0.64 -3.39
N TYR A 131 -1.83 -0.48 -4.09
CA TYR A 131 -0.83 -1.08 -4.98
C TYR A 131 0.38 -1.75 -4.32
N SER A 132 0.58 -1.67 -3.01
CA SER A 132 1.82 -2.12 -2.38
C SER A 132 1.97 -3.63 -2.35
N LEU A 133 0.87 -4.38 -2.18
CA LEU A 133 0.90 -5.85 -2.23
C LEU A 133 1.35 -6.41 -3.59
N ALA A 134 1.18 -5.64 -4.66
CA ALA A 134 1.65 -6.03 -5.99
C ALA A 134 3.18 -6.13 -6.10
N TYR A 135 3.94 -5.56 -5.17
CA TYR A 135 5.40 -5.67 -5.09
C TYR A 135 5.89 -6.95 -4.40
N ASN A 136 4.98 -7.86 -4.08
CA ASN A 136 5.27 -9.21 -3.60
C ASN A 136 4.79 -10.24 -4.63
N ASP A 137 5.44 -11.39 -4.71
CA ASP A 137 4.98 -12.49 -5.54
C ASP A 137 3.61 -13.03 -5.07
N PHE A 138 2.99 -13.88 -5.89
CA PHE A 138 1.65 -14.37 -5.64
C PHE A 138 1.54 -15.14 -4.31
N LYS A 139 2.49 -16.06 -4.06
CA LYS A 139 2.49 -16.90 -2.87
C LYS A 139 2.66 -16.07 -1.59
N LYS A 140 3.62 -15.15 -1.60
CA LYS A 140 3.85 -14.25 -0.47
C LYS A 140 2.66 -13.33 -0.23
N THR A 141 2.05 -12.80 -1.30
CA THR A 141 0.83 -11.98 -1.19
C THR A 141 -0.30 -12.75 -0.52
N LYS A 142 -0.52 -14.02 -0.88
CA LYS A 142 -1.55 -14.85 -0.23
C LYS A 142 -1.32 -14.97 1.28
N ILE A 143 -0.09 -15.26 1.69
CA ILE A 143 0.29 -15.33 3.12
C ILE A 143 0.02 -14.00 3.83
N ILE A 144 0.41 -12.87 3.22
CA ILE A 144 0.21 -11.54 3.80
C ILE A 144 -1.29 -11.27 3.98
N ILE A 145 -2.12 -11.55 2.97
CA ILE A 145 -3.57 -11.35 3.03
C ILE A 145 -4.19 -12.22 4.14
N GLU A 146 -3.82 -13.49 4.25
CA GLU A 146 -4.30 -14.39 5.31
C GLU A 146 -3.97 -13.85 6.70
N LYS A 147 -2.75 -13.32 6.90
CA LYS A 147 -2.36 -12.67 8.15
C LYS A 147 -3.15 -11.37 8.38
N ALA A 148 -3.29 -10.53 7.35
CA ALA A 148 -4.01 -9.26 7.47
C ALA A 148 -5.51 -9.46 7.79
N ILE A 149 -6.13 -10.52 7.25
CA ILE A 149 -7.52 -10.88 7.59
C ILE A 149 -7.68 -11.21 9.08
N LYS A 150 -6.72 -11.92 9.69
CA LYS A 150 -6.76 -12.21 11.13
C LYS A 150 -6.70 -10.95 11.99
N LYS A 151 -6.11 -9.88 11.47
CA LYS A 151 -6.03 -8.59 12.18
C LYS A 151 -7.34 -7.79 12.13
N LEU A 152 -8.27 -8.16 11.24
CA LEU A 152 -9.58 -7.53 11.18
C LEU A 152 -10.48 -7.99 12.33
N LYS A 153 -11.16 -7.03 12.94
CA LYS A 153 -12.30 -7.29 13.82
C LYS A 153 -13.40 -8.04 13.07
N LYS A 154 -14.31 -8.68 13.82
CA LYS A 154 -15.53 -9.26 13.22
C LYS A 154 -16.26 -8.21 12.39
N ASN A 155 -16.57 -8.55 11.14
CA ASN A 155 -17.16 -7.66 10.12
C ASN A 155 -16.24 -6.51 9.66
N GLY A 156 -14.97 -6.54 10.00
CA GLY A 156 -13.98 -5.61 9.46
C GLY A 156 -13.97 -5.63 7.93
N LYS A 157 -13.45 -4.58 7.35
CA LYS A 157 -13.46 -4.37 5.89
C LYS A 157 -12.04 -4.32 5.35
N PHE A 158 -11.89 -4.61 4.06
CA PHE A 158 -10.63 -4.34 3.40
C PHE A 158 -10.83 -3.70 2.04
N PHE A 159 -9.81 -2.99 1.60
CA PHE A 159 -9.72 -2.36 0.29
C PHE A 159 -8.33 -2.60 -0.27
N SER A 160 -8.24 -3.09 -1.50
CA SER A 160 -6.98 -3.29 -2.19
C SER A 160 -7.10 -2.90 -3.65
N ILE A 161 -6.06 -2.27 -4.17
CA ILE A 161 -5.90 -1.97 -5.60
C ILE A 161 -4.65 -2.70 -6.09
N THR A 162 -4.78 -3.41 -7.20
CA THR A 162 -3.67 -4.09 -7.86
C THR A 162 -3.71 -3.84 -9.37
N PRO A 163 -2.57 -3.76 -10.06
CA PRO A 163 -2.55 -3.58 -11.50
C PRO A 163 -3.06 -4.82 -12.23
N SER A 164 -3.75 -4.62 -13.34
CA SER A 164 -4.22 -5.68 -14.23
C SER A 164 -3.29 -5.86 -15.42
N PHE A 165 -3.40 -6.99 -16.12
CA PHE A 165 -2.68 -7.23 -17.39
C PHE A 165 -2.96 -6.23 -18.50
N ASN A 166 -4.03 -5.46 -18.38
CA ASN A 166 -4.34 -4.38 -19.34
C ASN A 166 -3.52 -3.10 -19.07
N ASN A 167 -2.71 -3.08 -18.02
CA ASN A 167 -1.78 -1.98 -17.79
C ASN A 167 -0.66 -2.00 -18.86
N GLU A 168 -0.35 -0.82 -19.40
CA GLU A 168 0.66 -0.68 -20.46
C GLU A 168 2.07 -1.12 -20.06
N GLY A 169 2.37 -1.15 -18.76
CA GLY A 169 3.66 -1.58 -18.21
C GLY A 169 3.85 -3.09 -18.16
N PHE A 170 2.79 -3.89 -18.39
CA PHE A 170 2.91 -5.35 -18.31
C PHE A 170 3.65 -5.93 -19.50
N ILE A 171 4.76 -6.60 -19.23
CA ILE A 171 5.56 -7.38 -20.22
C ILE A 171 5.79 -8.75 -19.60
N LYS A 172 5.27 -9.80 -20.24
CA LYS A 172 5.48 -11.17 -19.78
C LYS A 172 6.98 -11.50 -19.77
N ASP A 173 7.50 -11.94 -18.62
CA ASP A 173 8.87 -12.42 -18.45
C ASP A 173 8.84 -13.79 -17.76
N GLU A 174 9.16 -14.85 -18.52
CA GLU A 174 9.14 -16.22 -18.02
C GLU A 174 10.27 -16.56 -17.03
N LYS A 175 11.24 -15.66 -16.87
CA LYS A 175 12.33 -15.81 -15.90
C LYS A 175 11.97 -15.27 -14.51
N LEU A 176 10.87 -14.52 -14.43
CA LEU A 176 10.37 -13.95 -13.18
C LEU A 176 9.24 -14.80 -12.58
N PRO A 177 8.92 -14.61 -11.30
CA PRO A 177 7.78 -15.28 -10.66
C PRO A 177 6.45 -15.09 -11.41
N TYR A 178 5.50 -15.97 -11.14
CA TYR A 178 4.18 -15.96 -11.76
C TYR A 178 3.56 -14.57 -11.82
N HIS A 179 3.17 -14.16 -13.04
CA HIS A 179 2.53 -12.89 -13.36
C HIS A 179 3.29 -11.63 -12.93
N THR A 180 4.61 -11.73 -12.72
CA THR A 180 5.45 -10.57 -12.43
C THR A 180 6.23 -10.11 -13.64
N CYS A 181 6.54 -8.84 -13.69
CA CYS A 181 7.49 -8.28 -14.63
C CYS A 181 8.25 -7.09 -14.00
N LYS A 182 9.25 -6.60 -14.72
CA LYS A 182 10.00 -5.40 -14.38
C LYS A 182 9.72 -4.33 -15.42
N PRO A 183 8.68 -3.50 -15.23
CA PRO A 183 8.24 -2.58 -16.26
C PRO A 183 9.29 -1.49 -16.53
N THR A 184 9.44 -1.16 -17.82
CA THR A 184 10.35 -0.12 -18.30
C THR A 184 9.60 1.07 -18.90
N HIS A 185 8.28 0.99 -18.98
CA HIS A 185 7.41 2.06 -19.46
C HIS A 185 6.08 2.04 -18.68
N GLY A 186 5.24 3.05 -18.90
CA GLY A 186 3.99 3.22 -18.16
C GLY A 186 4.16 3.80 -16.77
N SER A 187 3.08 3.80 -16.00
CA SER A 187 3.03 4.37 -14.64
C SER A 187 3.96 3.65 -13.65
N ASP A 188 4.18 2.36 -13.88
CA ASP A 188 4.94 1.49 -12.97
C ASP A 188 6.42 1.36 -13.39
N ALA A 189 6.86 2.13 -14.41
CA ALA A 189 8.21 2.07 -14.92
C ALA A 189 9.26 2.28 -13.82
N PHE A 190 10.24 1.38 -13.78
CA PHE A 190 11.41 1.45 -12.88
C PHE A 190 11.08 1.40 -11.37
N THR A 191 9.90 0.94 -10.98
CA THR A 191 9.50 0.80 -9.57
C THR A 191 9.87 -0.55 -8.96
N GLY A 192 10.51 -1.42 -9.72
CA GLY A 192 10.96 -2.75 -9.28
C GLY A 192 10.23 -3.89 -9.97
N ILE A 193 10.19 -5.04 -9.31
CA ILE A 193 9.42 -6.20 -9.78
C ILE A 193 8.00 -6.06 -9.24
N ILE A 194 7.02 -6.03 -10.14
CA ILE A 194 5.61 -5.89 -9.80
C ILE A 194 4.78 -7.04 -10.38
N ARG A 195 3.80 -7.51 -9.63
CA ARG A 195 2.85 -8.53 -10.03
C ARG A 195 1.57 -7.89 -10.57
N TYR A 196 1.13 -8.38 -11.71
CA TYR A 196 -0.15 -8.03 -12.32
C TYR A 196 -1.15 -9.15 -12.08
N CYS A 197 -2.43 -8.84 -12.09
CA CYS A 197 -3.49 -9.80 -11.79
C CYS A 197 -4.56 -9.82 -12.87
N ASP A 198 -5.13 -11.01 -13.09
CA ASP A 198 -6.43 -11.17 -13.72
C ASP A 198 -7.54 -11.42 -12.66
N GLU A 199 -8.78 -11.63 -13.13
CA GLU A 199 -9.91 -11.90 -12.25
C GLU A 199 -9.74 -13.21 -11.46
N LYS A 200 -9.09 -14.22 -12.06
CA LYS A 200 -8.82 -15.50 -11.40
C LYS A 200 -7.85 -15.34 -10.25
N ASP A 201 -6.80 -14.56 -10.46
CA ASP A 201 -5.83 -14.24 -9.40
C ASP A 201 -6.50 -13.54 -8.23
N ILE A 202 -7.34 -12.54 -8.51
CA ILE A 202 -8.09 -11.82 -7.48
C ILE A 202 -8.98 -12.77 -6.67
N LYS A 203 -9.71 -13.66 -7.34
CA LYS A 203 -10.53 -14.67 -6.65
C LYS A 203 -9.69 -15.58 -5.74
N GLN A 204 -8.56 -16.06 -6.23
CA GLN A 204 -7.68 -16.93 -5.44
C GLN A 204 -7.02 -16.23 -4.26
N LEU A 205 -6.72 -14.93 -4.37
CA LEU A 205 -6.10 -14.15 -3.30
C LEU A 205 -7.09 -13.76 -2.19
N TYR A 206 -8.34 -13.43 -2.54
CA TYR A 206 -9.27 -12.77 -1.63
C TYR A 206 -10.51 -13.57 -1.25
N GLN A 207 -10.86 -14.63 -1.97
CA GLN A 207 -12.08 -15.40 -1.68
C GLN A 207 -11.84 -16.66 -0.82
N GLY A 208 -10.58 -17.02 -0.59
CA GLY A 208 -10.26 -18.29 0.07
C GLY A 208 -10.55 -19.50 -0.84
N GLU A 209 -10.08 -20.68 -0.44
CA GLU A 209 -10.55 -21.94 -1.01
C GLU A 209 -11.87 -22.28 -0.33
N ASN A 210 -12.97 -22.28 -1.11
CA ASN A 210 -14.27 -22.84 -0.69
C ASN A 210 -14.18 -24.36 -0.61
#